data_df88a2317e0652bc8fd5f3ca48b1f2f0
#
_entry.id   df88a2317e0652bc8fd5f3ca48b1f2f0
#
_cell.length_a   1.000
_cell.length_b   1.000
_cell.length_c   1.000
_cell.angle_alpha   90.00
_cell.angle_beta   90.00
_cell.angle_gamma   90.00
#
_symmetry.space_group_name_H-M   'P 1'
#
loop_
_entity.id
_entity.type
_entity.pdbx_description
1 polymer ?
#
loop_
_entity_poly.entity_id
_entity_poly.type
_entity_poly.pdbx_seq_one_letter_code
_entity_poly.pdbx_strand_id
1 'polypeptide(L)'
;MKVLAFSGGKDSMACLHLLAGSLDCAIYVNTGKAYPETSRMVEYASGIVPIITVHANQDEQNKREGLPADVVPVNWTRIGQMVTGRKEVLIQNYLSCCWENIGIPLLAKAKEIGADEIVYGQRNSESHKSTSRNGDTVDGITRLHPIENWTDDQVMEYLATKMEIPEHYSIKHSSLDCYDCTAYRKNSHDRVEFMRKSYPEMYQEYSRRIDLLNKALLESI
;
A
#
# COMPACT_ATOMS: atom_id res chain seq x y z
N MET A 1 16.80 -6.70 -15.91
CA MET A 1 16.87 -5.80 -14.74
C MET A 1 15.90 -6.30 -13.68
N LYS A 2 16.38 -6.56 -12.45
CA LYS A 2 15.58 -7.04 -11.31
C LYS A 2 15.27 -5.90 -10.36
N VAL A 3 14.01 -5.59 -10.15
CA VAL A 3 13.56 -4.48 -9.30
C VAL A 3 12.73 -4.97 -8.12
N LEU A 4 12.79 -4.26 -6.99
CA LEU A 4 11.95 -4.52 -5.83
C LEU A 4 10.78 -3.55 -5.80
N ALA A 5 9.54 -4.04 -5.70
CA ALA A 5 8.38 -3.25 -5.31
C ALA A 5 8.48 -2.94 -3.81
N PHE A 6 8.95 -1.74 -3.47
CA PHE A 6 9.28 -1.36 -2.10
C PHE A 6 8.19 -0.48 -1.49
N SER A 7 7.61 -0.93 -0.38
CA SER A 7 6.56 -0.20 0.34
C SER A 7 7.03 0.44 1.66
N GLY A 8 8.22 0.11 2.13
CA GLY A 8 8.71 0.49 3.47
C GLY A 8 8.18 -0.39 4.60
N GLY A 9 7.29 -1.35 4.30
CA GLY A 9 6.81 -2.35 5.24
C GLY A 9 7.82 -3.49 5.45
N LYS A 10 7.66 -4.24 6.56
CA LYS A 10 8.58 -5.32 6.97
C LYS A 10 8.84 -6.37 5.89
N ASP A 11 7.81 -6.74 5.13
CA ASP A 11 7.91 -7.78 4.11
C ASP A 11 8.77 -7.33 2.91
N SER A 12 8.57 -6.10 2.43
CA SER A 12 9.42 -5.50 1.39
C SER A 12 10.84 -5.25 1.88
N MET A 13 11.01 -4.92 3.17
CA MET A 13 12.31 -4.77 3.81
C MET A 13 13.05 -6.11 3.92
N ALA A 14 12.34 -7.21 4.23
CA ALA A 14 12.92 -8.54 4.23
C ALA A 14 13.43 -8.94 2.83
N CYS A 15 12.63 -8.68 1.79
CA CYS A 15 13.06 -8.90 0.40
C CYS A 15 14.28 -8.04 0.02
N LEU A 16 14.32 -6.78 0.47
CA LEU A 16 15.47 -5.90 0.25
C LEU A 16 16.76 -6.54 0.77
N HIS A 17 16.78 -6.93 2.04
CA HIS A 17 17.97 -7.54 2.65
C HIS A 17 18.30 -8.91 2.08
N LEU A 18 17.29 -9.72 1.74
CA LEU A 18 17.48 -11.06 1.19
C LEU A 18 18.15 -11.02 -0.19
N LEU A 19 17.81 -10.02 -0.98
CA LEU A 19 18.22 -9.94 -2.39
C LEU A 19 19.13 -8.75 -2.71
N ALA A 20 19.63 -8.01 -1.70
CA ALA A 20 20.42 -6.78 -1.88
C ALA A 20 21.53 -6.91 -2.93
N GLY A 21 22.26 -8.04 -2.99
CA GLY A 21 23.33 -8.28 -3.95
C GLY A 21 22.88 -8.61 -5.38
N SER A 22 21.57 -8.76 -5.62
CA SER A 22 21.00 -9.12 -6.93
C SER A 22 19.95 -8.15 -7.45
N LEU A 23 19.56 -7.16 -6.64
CA LEU A 23 18.65 -6.10 -7.05
C LEU A 23 19.40 -4.98 -7.77
N ASP A 24 18.87 -4.54 -8.90
CA ASP A 24 19.38 -3.36 -9.61
C ASP A 24 18.87 -2.06 -8.98
N CYS A 25 17.61 -2.05 -8.54
CA CYS A 25 17.01 -0.93 -7.80
C CYS A 25 15.73 -1.37 -7.08
N ALA A 26 15.18 -0.47 -6.26
CA ALA A 26 13.82 -0.60 -5.77
C ALA A 26 12.96 0.57 -6.23
N ILE A 27 11.67 0.31 -6.47
CA ILE A 27 10.69 1.32 -6.86
C ILE A 27 9.76 1.54 -5.67
N TYR A 28 9.74 2.77 -5.16
CA TYR A 28 8.81 3.24 -4.15
C TYR A 28 7.77 4.16 -4.77
N VAL A 29 6.49 3.85 -4.57
CA VAL A 29 5.41 4.74 -5.01
C VAL A 29 4.92 5.57 -3.83
N ASN A 30 5.19 6.88 -3.87
CA ASN A 30 4.72 7.83 -2.87
C ASN A 30 3.36 8.37 -3.28
N THR A 31 2.32 7.98 -2.55
CA THR A 31 0.93 8.43 -2.77
C THR A 31 0.65 9.83 -2.22
N GLY A 32 1.62 10.44 -1.51
CA GLY A 32 1.45 11.69 -0.76
C GLY A 32 0.80 11.50 0.62
N LYS A 33 0.46 10.25 1.00
CA LYS A 33 -0.23 9.92 2.25
C LYS A 33 0.55 8.90 3.11
N ALA A 34 1.87 8.85 2.94
CA ALA A 34 2.72 7.99 3.72
C ALA A 34 2.94 8.51 5.15
N TYR A 35 3.13 7.60 6.09
CA TYR A 35 3.61 7.93 7.44
C TYR A 35 5.09 8.36 7.41
N PRO A 36 5.54 9.18 8.39
CA PRO A 36 6.96 9.52 8.53
C PRO A 36 7.87 8.29 8.67
N GLU A 37 7.39 7.22 9.31
CA GLU A 37 8.07 5.93 9.43
C GLU A 37 8.41 5.35 8.06
N THR A 38 7.45 5.36 7.13
CA THR A 38 7.66 4.89 5.76
C THR A 38 8.78 5.68 5.08
N SER A 39 8.80 7.00 5.24
CA SER A 39 9.86 7.85 4.68
C SER A 39 11.24 7.50 5.25
N ARG A 40 11.32 7.25 6.56
CA ARG A 40 12.58 6.79 7.21
C ARG A 40 13.03 5.43 6.66
N MET A 41 12.10 4.51 6.38
CA MET A 41 12.44 3.21 5.79
C MET A 41 12.90 3.35 4.34
N VAL A 42 12.34 4.27 3.57
CA VAL A 42 12.82 4.58 2.20
C VAL A 42 14.24 5.16 2.24
N GLU A 43 14.51 6.07 3.17
CA GLU A 43 15.85 6.63 3.37
C GLU A 43 16.85 5.54 3.78
N TYR A 44 16.51 4.70 4.75
CA TYR A 44 17.35 3.56 5.15
C TYR A 44 17.64 2.63 3.96
N ALA A 45 16.62 2.28 3.19
CA ALA A 45 16.74 1.39 2.04
C ALA A 45 17.63 1.98 0.93
N SER A 46 17.67 3.32 0.79
CA SER A 46 18.51 4.00 -0.19
C SER A 46 20.00 3.83 0.07
N GLY A 47 20.39 3.51 1.30
CA GLY A 47 21.76 3.13 1.65
C GLY A 47 22.14 1.68 1.26
N ILE A 48 21.18 0.86 0.83
CA ILE A 48 21.38 -0.54 0.45
C ILE A 48 21.28 -0.73 -1.06
N VAL A 49 20.28 -0.13 -1.70
CA VAL A 49 20.04 -0.23 -3.15
C VAL A 49 19.50 1.10 -3.66
N PRO A 50 19.76 1.49 -4.93
CA PRO A 50 19.16 2.69 -5.51
C PRO A 50 17.63 2.65 -5.42
N ILE A 51 17.01 3.73 -4.92
CA ILE A 51 15.55 3.87 -4.83
C ILE A 51 15.05 4.83 -5.91
N ILE A 52 14.12 4.37 -6.72
CA ILE A 52 13.38 5.20 -7.68
C ILE A 52 12.04 5.54 -7.04
N THR A 53 11.83 6.81 -6.67
CA THR A 53 10.55 7.28 -6.15
C THR A 53 9.64 7.75 -7.28
N VAL A 54 8.45 7.16 -7.34
CA VAL A 54 7.37 7.56 -8.24
C VAL A 54 6.31 8.28 -7.41
N HIS A 55 5.88 9.46 -7.84
CA HIS A 55 4.84 10.22 -7.17
C HIS A 55 3.47 9.95 -7.81
N ALA A 56 2.51 9.53 -7.00
CA ALA A 56 1.10 9.46 -7.37
C ALA A 56 0.33 10.61 -6.72
N ASN A 57 -0.86 10.92 -7.26
CA ASN A 57 -1.72 11.97 -6.72
C ASN A 57 -3.03 11.36 -6.22
N GLN A 58 -2.97 10.73 -5.03
CA GLN A 58 -4.13 10.08 -4.43
C GLN A 58 -5.27 11.06 -4.13
N ASP A 59 -4.96 12.31 -3.79
CA ASP A 59 -6.00 13.31 -3.52
C ASP A 59 -6.84 13.60 -4.77
N GLU A 60 -6.22 13.75 -5.93
CA GLU A 60 -6.95 13.94 -7.19
C GLU A 60 -7.75 12.70 -7.61
N GLN A 61 -7.18 11.51 -7.41
CA GLN A 61 -7.87 10.26 -7.68
C GLN A 61 -9.09 10.11 -6.75
N ASN A 62 -8.95 10.38 -5.45
CA ASN A 62 -10.04 10.31 -4.49
C ASN A 62 -11.12 11.39 -4.73
N LYS A 63 -10.75 12.57 -5.21
CA LYS A 63 -11.73 13.59 -5.63
C LYS A 63 -12.56 13.11 -6.83
N ARG A 64 -11.94 12.37 -7.75
CA ARG A 64 -12.60 11.88 -8.95
C ARG A 64 -13.45 10.63 -8.71
N GLU A 65 -12.93 9.66 -7.93
CA GLU A 65 -13.52 8.33 -7.78
C GLU A 65 -14.16 8.11 -6.40
N GLY A 66 -13.87 8.97 -5.43
CA GLY A 66 -14.38 8.90 -4.07
C GLY A 66 -13.44 8.23 -3.07
N LEU A 67 -13.92 8.05 -1.85
CA LEU A 67 -13.17 7.45 -0.75
C LEU A 67 -13.09 5.92 -0.90
N PRO A 68 -11.92 5.30 -0.69
CA PRO A 68 -11.79 3.85 -0.73
C PRO A 68 -12.56 3.19 0.41
N ALA A 69 -13.31 2.13 0.11
CA ALA A 69 -14.13 1.44 1.10
C ALA A 69 -14.17 -0.08 0.89
N ASP A 70 -14.44 -0.81 1.97
CA ASP A 70 -14.66 -2.26 1.96
C ASP A 70 -16.05 -2.63 1.40
N VAL A 71 -17.02 -1.71 1.52
CA VAL A 71 -18.37 -1.86 0.99
C VAL A 71 -18.68 -0.67 0.09
N VAL A 72 -19.12 -0.95 -1.13
CA VAL A 72 -19.36 0.06 -2.15
C VAL A 72 -20.81 -0.01 -2.64
N PRO A 73 -21.73 0.79 -2.07
CA PRO A 73 -23.06 0.93 -2.61
C PRO A 73 -23.01 1.53 -4.03
N VAL A 74 -23.71 0.91 -4.97
CA VAL A 74 -23.68 1.32 -6.40
C VAL A 74 -24.01 2.80 -6.59
N ASN A 75 -24.97 3.33 -5.83
CA ASN A 75 -25.39 4.73 -5.92
C ASN A 75 -24.29 5.75 -5.63
N TRP A 76 -23.23 5.36 -4.88
CA TRP A 76 -22.12 6.24 -4.53
C TRP A 76 -20.91 6.06 -5.43
N THR A 77 -20.97 5.15 -6.39
CA THR A 77 -19.93 5.02 -7.41
C THR A 77 -20.08 6.13 -8.45
N ARG A 78 -19.01 6.42 -9.19
CA ARG A 78 -19.04 7.38 -10.29
C ARG A 78 -20.17 7.08 -11.31
N ILE A 79 -20.35 5.83 -11.68
CA ILE A 79 -21.46 5.43 -12.58
C ILE A 79 -22.81 5.68 -11.92
N GLY A 80 -22.98 5.26 -10.67
CA GLY A 80 -24.22 5.49 -9.91
C GLY A 80 -24.53 6.98 -9.77
N GLN A 81 -23.51 7.82 -9.52
CA GLN A 81 -23.65 9.26 -9.47
C GLN A 81 -24.14 9.85 -10.81
N MET A 82 -23.58 9.40 -11.93
CA MET A 82 -24.03 9.84 -13.27
C MET A 82 -25.50 9.52 -13.53
N VAL A 83 -25.97 8.35 -13.07
CA VAL A 83 -27.37 7.91 -13.26
C VAL A 83 -28.34 8.61 -12.30
N THR A 84 -27.93 8.84 -11.04
CA THR A 84 -28.81 9.40 -10.01
C THR A 84 -28.73 10.93 -9.89
N GLY A 85 -27.77 11.57 -10.55
CA GLY A 85 -27.52 13.01 -10.47
C GLY A 85 -26.96 13.50 -9.14
N ARG A 86 -26.53 12.60 -8.24
CA ARG A 86 -25.91 12.96 -6.95
C ARG A 86 -24.58 13.70 -7.18
N LYS A 87 -24.33 14.76 -6.39
CA LYS A 87 -23.10 15.55 -6.47
C LYS A 87 -22.19 15.39 -5.23
N GLU A 88 -22.57 14.51 -4.32
CA GLU A 88 -21.92 14.34 -3.03
C GLU A 88 -20.77 13.35 -3.09
N VAL A 89 -20.21 13.02 -1.92
CA VAL A 89 -19.05 12.14 -1.80
C VAL A 89 -19.27 10.83 -2.52
N LEU A 90 -18.34 10.53 -3.43
CA LEU A 90 -18.26 9.23 -4.11
C LEU A 90 -17.59 8.21 -3.18
N ILE A 91 -17.90 6.95 -3.39
CA ILE A 91 -17.26 5.80 -2.74
C ILE A 91 -16.69 4.91 -3.84
N GLN A 92 -15.44 4.52 -3.71
CA GLN A 92 -14.81 3.58 -4.62
C GLN A 92 -14.39 2.29 -3.93
N ASN A 93 -14.17 1.25 -4.72
CA ASN A 93 -13.52 0.03 -4.26
C ASN A 93 -12.06 0.34 -3.90
N TYR A 94 -11.62 -0.08 -2.71
CA TYR A 94 -10.24 0.15 -2.27
C TYR A 94 -9.20 -0.51 -3.17
N LEU A 95 -9.50 -1.65 -3.81
CA LEU A 95 -8.59 -2.29 -4.76
C LEU A 95 -8.33 -1.38 -5.97
N SER A 96 -9.37 -0.68 -6.47
CA SER A 96 -9.21 0.31 -7.54
C SER A 96 -8.34 1.47 -7.11
N CYS A 97 -8.55 1.99 -5.90
CA CYS A 97 -7.71 3.05 -5.33
C CYS A 97 -6.24 2.61 -5.25
N CYS A 98 -5.94 1.45 -4.67
CA CYS A 98 -4.58 0.93 -4.57
C CYS A 98 -3.97 0.66 -5.96
N TRP A 99 -4.76 0.10 -6.88
CA TRP A 99 -4.29 -0.19 -8.22
C TRP A 99 -3.90 1.06 -9.00
N GLU A 100 -4.76 2.09 -9.00
CA GLU A 100 -4.48 3.35 -9.70
C GLU A 100 -3.33 4.15 -9.07
N ASN A 101 -3.25 4.17 -7.74
CA ASN A 101 -2.25 4.99 -7.04
C ASN A 101 -0.92 4.28 -6.78
N ILE A 102 -0.87 2.95 -6.81
CA ILE A 102 0.34 2.17 -6.51
C ILE A 102 0.68 1.22 -7.65
N GLY A 103 -0.26 0.36 -8.06
CA GLY A 103 -0.01 -0.70 -9.03
C GLY A 103 0.37 -0.17 -10.41
N ILE A 104 -0.44 0.72 -10.97
CA ILE A 104 -0.19 1.31 -12.30
C ILE A 104 1.11 2.10 -12.33
N PRO A 105 1.39 3.04 -11.40
CA PRO A 105 2.65 3.78 -11.38
C PRO A 105 3.88 2.89 -11.23
N LEU A 106 3.82 1.86 -10.37
CA LEU A 106 4.89 0.89 -10.19
C LEU A 106 5.22 0.16 -11.50
N LEU A 107 4.19 -0.42 -12.15
CA LEU A 107 4.37 -1.19 -13.36
C LEU A 107 4.80 -0.32 -14.55
N ALA A 108 4.27 0.91 -14.65
CA ALA A 108 4.69 1.86 -15.66
C ALA A 108 6.18 2.20 -15.53
N LYS A 109 6.64 2.47 -14.29
CA LYS A 109 8.05 2.76 -14.03
C LYS A 109 8.94 1.54 -14.29
N ALA A 110 8.51 0.35 -13.86
CA ALA A 110 9.26 -0.88 -14.12
C ALA A 110 9.44 -1.12 -15.63
N LYS A 111 8.39 -0.93 -16.43
CA LYS A 111 8.46 -1.02 -17.90
C LYS A 111 9.37 0.06 -18.50
N GLU A 112 9.25 1.30 -18.03
CA GLU A 112 10.06 2.44 -18.51
C GLU A 112 11.56 2.18 -18.36
N ILE A 113 11.96 1.59 -17.23
CA ILE A 113 13.38 1.28 -16.95
C ILE A 113 13.84 -0.07 -17.49
N GLY A 114 12.97 -0.82 -18.18
CA GLY A 114 13.31 -2.11 -18.77
C GLY A 114 13.49 -3.23 -17.76
N ALA A 115 12.64 -3.29 -16.72
CA ALA A 115 12.66 -4.38 -15.74
C ALA A 115 12.19 -5.70 -16.39
N ASP A 116 12.93 -6.78 -16.16
CA ASP A 116 12.57 -8.16 -16.55
C ASP A 116 11.93 -8.92 -15.39
N GLU A 117 12.26 -8.53 -14.16
CA GLU A 117 11.78 -9.16 -12.93
C GLU A 117 11.33 -8.10 -11.92
N ILE A 118 10.18 -8.32 -11.28
CA ILE A 118 9.72 -7.54 -10.13
C ILE A 118 9.57 -8.45 -8.92
N VAL A 119 10.26 -8.09 -7.85
CA VAL A 119 10.17 -8.76 -6.54
C VAL A 119 9.09 -8.11 -5.70
N TYR A 120 8.22 -8.91 -5.11
CA TYR A 120 7.17 -8.50 -4.19
C TYR A 120 7.35 -9.16 -2.82
N GLY A 121 7.18 -8.40 -1.75
CA GLY A 121 7.17 -8.91 -0.37
C GLY A 121 5.87 -9.62 0.02
N GLN A 122 5.09 -10.10 -0.93
CA GLN A 122 3.80 -10.74 -0.66
C GLN A 122 3.98 -12.14 -0.08
N ARG A 123 3.17 -12.45 0.94
CA ARG A 123 3.12 -13.76 1.61
C ARG A 123 1.77 -14.45 1.43
N ASN A 124 1.76 -15.79 1.44
CA ASN A 124 0.54 -16.58 1.34
C ASN A 124 -0.42 -16.40 2.54
N SER A 125 0.11 -16.03 3.70
CA SER A 125 -0.65 -15.77 4.93
C SER A 125 -1.37 -14.42 4.97
N GLU A 126 -1.09 -13.49 4.02
CA GLU A 126 -1.75 -12.20 4.00
C GLU A 126 -3.20 -12.30 3.57
N SER A 127 -4.07 -11.51 4.23
CA SER A 127 -5.50 -11.45 3.92
C SER A 127 -5.80 -10.69 2.61
N HIS A 128 -4.93 -9.76 2.23
CA HIS A 128 -5.08 -8.92 1.05
C HIS A 128 -3.84 -9.04 0.16
N LYS A 129 -3.84 -10.05 -0.69
CA LYS A 129 -2.75 -10.32 -1.63
C LYS A 129 -3.23 -10.26 -3.07
N SER A 130 -2.30 -9.97 -3.98
CA SER A 130 -2.58 -10.07 -5.41
C SER A 130 -2.78 -11.52 -5.82
N THR A 131 -3.35 -11.73 -6.99
CA THR A 131 -3.52 -13.07 -7.57
C THR A 131 -2.25 -13.60 -8.22
N SER A 132 -1.18 -12.80 -8.29
CA SER A 132 0.07 -13.23 -8.92
C SER A 132 0.77 -14.31 -8.09
N ARG A 133 1.40 -15.25 -8.78
CA ARG A 133 2.17 -16.34 -8.22
C ARG A 133 3.65 -16.13 -8.47
N ASN A 134 4.48 -16.75 -7.65
CA ASN A 134 5.93 -16.75 -7.90
C ASN A 134 6.24 -17.37 -9.26
N GLY A 135 6.95 -16.63 -10.11
CA GLY A 135 7.30 -17.05 -11.47
C GLY A 135 6.29 -16.65 -12.56
N ASP A 136 5.13 -16.08 -12.23
CA ASP A 136 4.18 -15.57 -13.21
C ASP A 136 4.82 -14.49 -14.07
N THR A 137 4.65 -14.59 -15.38
CA THR A 137 5.09 -13.55 -16.33
C THR A 137 3.89 -12.83 -16.91
N VAL A 138 3.83 -11.51 -16.72
CA VAL A 138 2.77 -10.66 -17.25
C VAL A 138 3.42 -9.48 -17.98
N ASP A 139 3.02 -9.25 -19.21
CA ASP A 139 3.57 -8.20 -20.08
C ASP A 139 5.11 -8.26 -20.21
N GLY A 140 5.68 -9.46 -20.22
CA GLY A 140 7.12 -9.68 -20.34
C GLY A 140 7.91 -9.50 -19.03
N ILE A 141 7.26 -9.22 -17.90
CA ILE A 141 7.90 -9.05 -16.61
C ILE A 141 7.56 -10.23 -15.70
N THR A 142 8.58 -10.90 -15.18
CA THR A 142 8.41 -12.02 -14.23
C THR A 142 8.23 -11.49 -12.81
N ARG A 143 7.25 -12.01 -12.10
CA ARG A 143 6.93 -11.66 -10.72
C ARG A 143 7.54 -12.67 -9.77
N LEU A 144 8.32 -12.19 -8.80
CA LEU A 144 9.02 -13.01 -7.82
C LEU A 144 8.46 -12.74 -6.42
N HIS A 145 8.17 -13.81 -5.69
CA HIS A 145 7.66 -13.75 -4.31
C HIS A 145 8.58 -14.57 -3.38
N PRO A 146 9.80 -14.10 -3.08
CA PRO A 146 10.83 -14.92 -2.41
C PRO A 146 10.46 -15.32 -0.98
N ILE A 147 9.55 -14.60 -0.33
CA ILE A 147 9.10 -14.86 1.03
C ILE A 147 7.64 -15.38 1.08
N GLU A 148 7.06 -15.84 -0.04
CA GLU A 148 5.64 -16.19 -0.10
C GLU A 148 5.19 -17.21 0.96
N ASN A 149 6.10 -18.10 1.37
CA ASN A 149 5.83 -19.14 2.37
C ASN A 149 6.31 -18.79 3.79
N TRP A 150 6.81 -17.56 4.00
CA TRP A 150 7.25 -17.15 5.32
C TRP A 150 6.07 -16.76 6.21
N THR A 151 6.21 -17.06 7.51
CA THR A 151 5.31 -16.54 8.53
C THR A 151 5.71 -15.12 8.92
N ASP A 152 4.84 -14.44 9.65
CA ASP A 152 5.14 -13.11 10.21
C ASP A 152 6.35 -13.16 11.14
N ASP A 153 6.41 -14.17 12.00
CA ASP A 153 7.53 -14.37 12.93
C ASP A 153 8.85 -14.59 12.18
N GLN A 154 8.86 -15.40 11.12
CA GLN A 154 10.05 -15.63 10.29
C GLN A 154 10.55 -14.33 9.63
N VAL A 155 9.65 -13.46 9.18
CA VAL A 155 10.03 -12.15 8.64
C VAL A 155 10.69 -11.30 9.73
N MET A 156 10.09 -11.23 10.93
CA MET A 156 10.62 -10.45 12.04
C MET A 156 11.95 -10.99 12.57
N GLU A 157 12.06 -12.30 12.75
CA GLU A 157 13.30 -12.96 13.15
C GLU A 157 14.43 -12.69 12.15
N TYR A 158 14.14 -12.81 10.86
CA TYR A 158 15.12 -12.51 9.82
C TYR A 158 15.57 -11.04 9.87
N LEU A 159 14.62 -10.11 9.94
CA LEU A 159 14.94 -8.68 10.00
C LEU A 159 15.78 -8.32 11.23
N ALA A 160 15.51 -8.94 12.40
CA ALA A 160 16.30 -8.71 13.61
C ALA A 160 17.78 -9.10 13.46
N THR A 161 18.12 -9.96 12.48
CA THR A 161 19.53 -10.26 12.14
C THR A 161 20.17 -9.22 11.22
N LYS A 162 19.39 -8.31 10.63
CA LYS A 162 19.83 -7.38 9.59
C LYS A 162 19.81 -5.91 10.01
N MET A 163 18.87 -5.56 10.89
CA MET A 163 18.66 -4.18 11.31
C MET A 163 18.02 -4.10 12.70
N GLU A 164 18.10 -2.95 13.32
CA GLU A 164 17.29 -2.64 14.49
C GLU A 164 15.81 -2.56 14.04
N ILE A 165 14.94 -3.30 14.74
CA ILE A 165 13.54 -3.39 14.37
C ILE A 165 12.80 -2.10 14.78
N PRO A 166 12.26 -1.33 13.84
CA PRO A 166 11.47 -0.13 14.17
C PRO A 166 10.21 -0.49 14.96
N GLU A 167 9.85 0.35 15.93
CA GLU A 167 8.69 0.13 16.79
C GLU A 167 7.39 -0.11 16.00
N HIS A 168 7.19 0.61 14.89
CA HIS A 168 5.99 0.48 14.07
C HIS A 168 5.84 -0.89 13.39
N TYR A 169 6.91 -1.70 13.28
CA TYR A 169 6.80 -3.08 12.78
C TYR A 169 6.11 -4.02 13.79
N SER A 170 5.96 -3.59 15.05
CA SER A 170 5.18 -4.33 16.07
C SER A 170 3.67 -4.16 15.95
N ILE A 171 3.17 -3.31 15.04
CA ILE A 171 1.74 -3.17 14.76
C ILE A 171 1.23 -4.46 14.11
N LYS A 172 0.48 -5.27 14.89
CA LYS A 172 0.26 -6.69 14.58
C LYS A 172 -0.72 -6.96 13.44
N HIS A 173 -1.77 -6.17 13.33
CA HIS A 173 -2.91 -6.50 12.45
C HIS A 173 -3.09 -5.53 11.27
N SER A 174 -2.22 -4.54 11.15
CA SER A 174 -2.27 -3.58 10.06
C SER A 174 -0.87 -3.11 9.68
N SER A 175 -0.69 -2.74 8.43
CA SER A 175 0.52 -2.06 7.96
C SER A 175 0.34 -0.55 7.99
N LEU A 176 1.45 0.18 7.96
CA LEU A 176 1.46 1.64 7.76
C LEU A 176 1.30 1.95 6.26
N ASP A 177 0.09 1.76 5.75
CA ASP A 177 -0.28 2.15 4.38
C ASP A 177 -0.53 3.67 4.29
N CYS A 178 -1.45 4.10 3.43
CA CYS A 178 -1.90 5.49 3.43
C CYS A 178 -2.58 5.82 4.76
N TYR A 179 -2.12 6.86 5.47
CA TYR A 179 -2.67 7.21 6.79
C TYR A 179 -4.16 7.56 6.74
N ASP A 180 -4.63 8.10 5.62
CA ASP A 180 -6.01 8.55 5.41
C ASP A 180 -6.91 7.49 4.77
N CYS A 181 -6.44 6.25 4.59
CA CYS A 181 -7.20 5.16 3.99
C CYS A 181 -8.41 4.77 4.85
N THR A 182 -9.60 4.80 4.25
CA THR A 182 -10.87 4.51 4.91
C THR A 182 -11.34 3.05 4.73
N ALA A 183 -10.56 2.23 4.02
CA ALA A 183 -10.76 0.80 3.88
C ALA A 183 -10.05 -0.03 4.96
N TYR A 184 -10.20 -1.35 4.91
CA TYR A 184 -9.61 -2.32 5.86
C TYR A 184 -10.07 -2.12 7.31
N ARG A 185 -11.29 -1.64 7.51
CA ARG A 185 -11.80 -1.22 8.83
C ARG A 185 -11.72 -2.30 9.90
N LYS A 186 -11.92 -3.57 9.54
CA LYS A 186 -11.82 -4.69 10.49
C LYS A 186 -10.41 -4.90 11.02
N ASN A 187 -9.39 -4.57 10.25
CA ASN A 187 -7.98 -4.85 10.54
C ASN A 187 -7.16 -3.58 10.79
N SER A 188 -7.80 -2.40 10.85
CA SER A 188 -7.09 -1.11 10.99
C SER A 188 -6.95 -0.60 12.41
N HIS A 189 -7.47 -1.31 13.41
CA HIS A 189 -7.53 -0.84 14.80
C HIS A 189 -6.17 -0.40 15.34
N ASP A 190 -5.15 -1.24 15.20
CA ASP A 190 -3.82 -0.96 15.75
C ASP A 190 -3.16 0.25 15.05
N ARG A 191 -3.33 0.35 13.72
CA ARG A 191 -2.86 1.51 12.95
C ARG A 191 -3.56 2.80 13.38
N VAL A 192 -4.88 2.76 13.55
CA VAL A 192 -5.68 3.93 13.97
C VAL A 192 -5.29 4.38 15.37
N GLU A 193 -5.08 3.44 16.30
CA GLU A 193 -4.64 3.73 17.65
C GLU A 193 -3.21 4.32 17.67
N PHE A 194 -2.30 3.77 16.87
CA PHE A 194 -0.96 4.33 16.67
C PHE A 194 -1.04 5.76 16.12
N MET A 195 -1.83 5.98 15.07
CA MET A 195 -2.03 7.31 14.49
C MET A 195 -2.62 8.29 15.50
N ARG A 196 -3.63 7.87 16.26
CA ARG A 196 -4.27 8.71 17.29
C ARG A 196 -3.29 9.19 18.35
N LYS A 197 -2.34 8.32 18.75
CA LYS A 197 -1.33 8.65 19.76
C LYS A 197 -0.19 9.49 19.21
N SER A 198 0.32 9.15 18.04
CA SER A 198 1.57 9.69 17.52
C SER A 198 1.36 10.85 16.54
N TYR A 199 0.21 10.91 15.85
CA TYR A 199 -0.08 11.85 14.77
C TYR A 199 -1.52 12.41 14.85
N PRO A 200 -1.84 13.26 15.85
CA PRO A 200 -3.20 13.78 16.05
C PRO A 200 -3.81 14.47 14.84
N GLU A 201 -3.02 15.20 14.06
CA GLU A 201 -3.49 15.89 12.86
C GLU A 201 -3.90 14.91 11.75
N MET A 202 -3.09 13.87 11.51
CA MET A 202 -3.43 12.79 10.57
C MET A 202 -4.70 12.05 11.03
N TYR A 203 -4.83 11.83 12.35
CA TYR A 203 -6.02 11.21 12.91
C TYR A 203 -7.28 12.06 12.72
N GLN A 204 -7.19 13.39 12.82
CA GLN A 204 -8.31 14.28 12.55
C GLN A 204 -8.75 14.21 11.07
N GLU A 205 -7.79 14.21 10.14
CA GLU A 205 -8.09 14.04 8.71
C GLU A 205 -8.76 12.68 8.44
N TYR A 206 -8.19 11.61 8.96
CA TYR A 206 -8.76 10.26 8.87
C TYR A 206 -10.18 10.20 9.43
N SER A 207 -10.41 10.74 10.64
CA SER A 207 -11.73 10.73 11.30
C SER A 207 -12.76 11.46 10.46
N ARG A 208 -12.44 12.64 9.91
CA ARG A 208 -13.34 13.38 9.02
C ARG A 208 -13.73 12.55 7.79
N ARG A 209 -12.77 11.82 7.20
CA ARG A 209 -13.05 10.96 6.05
C ARG A 209 -13.95 9.77 6.42
N ILE A 210 -13.73 9.18 7.59
CA ILE A 210 -14.58 8.11 8.12
C ILE A 210 -16.01 8.60 8.36
N ASP A 211 -16.18 9.81 8.89
CA ASP A 211 -17.51 10.39 9.12
C ASP A 211 -18.26 10.62 7.79
N LEU A 212 -17.57 11.15 6.77
CA LEU A 212 -18.13 11.30 5.43
C LEU A 212 -18.54 9.94 4.82
N LEU A 213 -17.67 8.94 4.95
CA LEU A 213 -17.95 7.59 4.46
C LEU A 213 -19.16 6.98 5.19
N ASN A 214 -19.21 7.06 6.52
CA ASN A 214 -20.30 6.53 7.33
C ASN A 214 -21.65 7.19 6.96
N LYS A 215 -21.65 8.52 6.79
CA LYS A 215 -22.84 9.25 6.33
C LYS A 215 -23.34 8.70 4.99
N ALA A 216 -22.44 8.59 4.01
CA ALA A 216 -22.81 8.08 2.69
C ALA A 216 -23.33 6.62 2.74
N LEU A 217 -22.71 5.77 3.57
CA LEU A 217 -23.17 4.38 3.74
C LEU A 217 -24.56 4.31 4.37
N LEU A 218 -24.85 5.12 5.40
CA LEU A 218 -26.17 5.18 6.05
C LEU A 218 -27.27 5.67 5.10
N GLU A 219 -26.97 6.60 4.22
CA GLU A 219 -27.90 7.08 3.21
C GLU A 219 -28.15 6.08 2.05
N SER A 220 -27.45 4.95 2.07
CA SER A 220 -27.57 3.90 1.04
C SER A 220 -28.52 2.77 1.43
N ILE A 221 -28.96 2.76 2.69
CA ILE A 221 -29.87 1.77 3.29
C ILE A 221 -31.27 2.35 3.34
#